data_08573aa1524bcab6532d876380eb0d98
#
_entry.id   08573aa1524bcab6532d876380eb0d98
#
_cell.length_a   1.000
_cell.length_b   1.000
_cell.length_c   1.000
_cell.angle_alpha   90.00
_cell.angle_beta   90.00
_cell.angle_gamma   90.00
#
_symmetry.space_group_name_H-M   'P 1'
#
loop_
_entity.id
_entity.type
_entity.pdbx_description
1 polymer ?
#
loop_
_entity_poly.entity_id
_entity_poly.type
_entity_poly.pdbx_seq_one_letter_code
_entity_poly.pdbx_strand_id
1 'polypeptide(L)'
;MLPNNIQNIIVSRITRLCGKCTIYLFGSYAYGNPSLSSDVDIAVIMDNVESNITQASELWDALRDVDLPKDIIVASKEEFDFYKVEAGSVFRTIAQKGIILNVA
;
A
#
# COMPACT_ATOMS: atom_id res chain seq x y z
N MET A 1 12.19 7.71 6.56
CA MET A 1 12.29 6.68 5.51
C MET A 1 12.13 5.30 6.10
N LEU A 2 11.43 4.42 5.44
CA LEU A 2 11.21 3.07 5.93
C LEU A 2 12.46 2.22 5.71
N PRO A 3 12.99 1.53 6.75
CA PRO A 3 14.18 0.70 6.58
C PRO A 3 14.01 -0.41 5.54
N ASN A 4 15.05 -0.73 4.80
CA ASN A 4 15.00 -1.71 3.73
C ASN A 4 14.54 -3.10 4.18
N ASN A 5 14.98 -3.54 5.36
CA ASN A 5 14.57 -4.85 5.87
C ASN A 5 13.06 -4.90 6.14
N ILE A 6 12.48 -3.81 6.61
CA ILE A 6 11.03 -3.73 6.85
C ILE A 6 10.28 -3.68 5.52
N GLN A 7 10.78 -2.90 4.56
CA GLN A 7 10.20 -2.88 3.21
C GLN A 7 10.18 -4.28 2.60
N ASN A 8 11.27 -5.01 2.72
CA ASN A 8 11.38 -6.36 2.15
C ASN A 8 10.40 -7.34 2.80
N ILE A 9 10.21 -7.23 4.11
CA ILE A 9 9.24 -8.06 4.83
C ILE A 9 7.82 -7.74 4.34
N ILE A 10 7.48 -6.47 4.24
CA ILE A 10 6.16 -6.03 3.79
C ILE A 10 5.89 -6.55 2.37
N VAL A 11 6.81 -6.32 1.44
CA VAL A 11 6.66 -6.76 0.05
C VAL A 11 6.53 -8.28 -0.02
N SER A 12 7.38 -9.00 0.70
CA SER A 12 7.35 -10.48 0.71
C SER A 12 6.02 -11.03 1.21
N ARG A 13 5.51 -10.47 2.33
CA ARG A 13 4.25 -10.91 2.91
C ARG A 13 3.07 -10.62 1.99
N ILE A 14 3.03 -9.43 1.41
CA ILE A 14 1.95 -9.03 0.52
C ILE A 14 1.96 -9.86 -0.76
N THR A 15 3.11 -10.02 -1.40
CA THR A 15 3.19 -10.79 -2.65
C THR A 15 2.90 -12.27 -2.43
N ARG A 16 3.25 -12.81 -1.27
CA ARG A 16 2.92 -14.20 -0.93
C ARG A 16 1.42 -14.41 -0.83
N LEU A 17 0.70 -13.43 -0.26
CA LEU A 17 -0.75 -13.53 -0.09
C LEU A 17 -1.50 -13.19 -1.38
N CYS A 18 -1.10 -12.12 -2.06
CA CYS A 18 -1.84 -11.55 -3.20
C CYS A 18 -1.32 -11.98 -4.55
N GLY A 19 -0.11 -12.52 -4.59
CA GLY A 19 0.52 -12.84 -5.86
C GLY A 19 0.93 -11.58 -6.60
N LYS A 20 0.54 -11.48 -7.86
CA LYS A 20 0.91 -10.36 -8.74
C LYS A 20 0.17 -9.08 -8.34
N CYS A 21 0.92 -8.09 -7.87
CA CYS A 21 0.34 -6.82 -7.42
C CYS A 21 1.38 -5.70 -7.48
N THR A 22 0.90 -4.47 -7.59
CA THR A 22 1.75 -3.29 -7.45
C THR A 22 1.55 -2.73 -6.05
N ILE A 23 2.65 -2.45 -5.35
CA ILE A 23 2.62 -1.97 -3.97
C ILE A 23 3.24 -0.57 -3.94
N TYR A 24 2.48 0.38 -3.39
CA TYR A 24 2.94 1.76 -3.19
C TYR A 24 3.08 2.05 -1.71
N LEU A 25 4.14 2.79 -1.37
CA LEU A 25 4.25 3.47 -0.08
C LEU A 25 3.83 4.92 -0.31
N PHE A 26 2.92 5.42 0.50
CA PHE A 26 2.49 6.81 0.40
C PHE A 26 2.42 7.43 1.80
N GLY A 27 1.93 8.67 1.91
CA GLY A 27 1.87 9.33 3.19
C GLY A 27 3.23 9.83 3.66
N SER A 28 3.36 10.07 4.98
CA SER A 28 4.53 10.73 5.55
C SER A 28 5.83 9.95 5.36
N TYR A 29 5.78 8.62 5.33
CA TYR A 29 6.98 7.80 5.07
C TYR A 29 7.47 7.89 3.64
N ALA A 30 6.62 8.32 2.72
CA ALA A 30 6.99 8.44 1.31
C ALA A 30 7.50 9.84 0.96
N TYR A 31 6.80 10.88 1.42
CA TYR A 31 7.10 12.23 0.96
C TYR A 31 7.16 13.29 2.06
N GLY A 32 7.24 12.88 3.31
CA GLY A 32 7.33 13.80 4.43
C GLY A 32 8.38 13.36 5.42
N ASN A 33 8.32 13.94 6.61
CA ASN A 33 9.18 13.56 7.72
C ASN A 33 8.35 12.75 8.70
N PRO A 34 8.42 11.41 8.66
CA PRO A 34 7.64 10.60 9.57
C PRO A 34 8.08 10.81 11.01
N SER A 35 7.12 10.80 11.93
CA SER A 35 7.35 10.85 13.37
C SER A 35 7.09 9.47 13.96
N LEU A 36 7.32 9.32 15.26
CA LEU A 36 7.06 8.06 15.96
C LEU A 36 5.58 7.66 15.90
N SER A 37 4.68 8.62 15.71
CA SER A 37 3.25 8.37 15.63
C SER A 37 2.72 8.27 14.20
N SER A 38 3.59 8.37 13.20
CA SER A 38 3.18 8.27 11.80
C SER A 38 2.86 6.83 11.42
N ASP A 39 1.77 6.66 10.66
CA ASP A 39 1.41 5.35 10.11
C ASP A 39 2.21 5.09 8.83
N VAL A 40 2.49 3.81 8.59
CA VAL A 40 3.01 3.36 7.31
C VAL A 40 1.82 3.16 6.38
N ASP A 41 1.69 4.01 5.38
CA ASP A 41 0.55 3.98 4.45
C ASP A 41 0.92 3.16 3.21
N ILE A 42 0.19 2.08 2.98
CA ILE A 42 0.46 1.13 1.90
C ILE A 42 -0.78 0.98 1.03
N ALA A 43 -0.58 1.05 -0.28
CA ALA A 43 -1.62 0.76 -1.26
C ALA A 43 -1.23 -0.47 -2.06
N VAL A 44 -2.14 -1.43 -2.16
CA VAL A 44 -1.94 -2.67 -2.92
C VAL A 44 -2.93 -2.67 -4.08
N ILE A 45 -2.40 -2.66 -5.30
CA ILE A 45 -3.20 -2.61 -6.51
C ILE A 45 -3.09 -3.97 -7.21
N MET A 46 -4.23 -4.61 -7.42
CA MET A 46 -4.33 -5.96 -7.97
C MET A 46 -5.24 -5.95 -9.19
N ASP A 47 -5.08 -6.95 -10.06
CA ASP A 47 -5.94 -7.06 -11.25
C ASP A 47 -7.41 -7.25 -10.89
N ASN A 48 -7.68 -8.12 -9.91
CA ASN A 48 -9.06 -8.44 -9.48
C ASN A 48 -9.16 -8.39 -7.97
N VAL A 49 -10.17 -7.69 -7.46
CA VAL A 49 -10.45 -7.60 -6.03
C VAL A 49 -11.94 -7.85 -5.84
N GLU A 50 -12.30 -8.92 -5.15
CA GLU A 50 -13.71 -9.22 -4.86
C GLU A 50 -14.26 -8.30 -3.78
N SER A 51 -13.48 -8.08 -2.73
CA SER A 51 -13.84 -7.19 -1.63
C SER A 51 -12.60 -6.49 -1.12
N ASN A 52 -12.58 -5.17 -1.26
CA ASN A 52 -11.45 -4.36 -0.82
C ASN A 52 -11.26 -4.46 0.69
N ILE A 53 -12.36 -4.49 1.44
CA ILE A 53 -12.32 -4.58 2.91
C ILE A 53 -11.78 -5.93 3.37
N THR A 54 -12.26 -7.01 2.79
CA THR A 54 -11.82 -8.38 3.13
C THR A 54 -10.34 -8.54 2.80
N GLN A 55 -9.93 -8.10 1.63
CA GLN A 55 -8.53 -8.20 1.21
C GLN A 55 -7.61 -7.38 2.11
N ALA A 56 -8.03 -6.16 2.47
CA ALA A 56 -7.25 -5.31 3.39
C ALA A 56 -7.14 -5.96 4.77
N SER A 57 -8.20 -6.58 5.24
CA SER A 57 -8.22 -7.29 6.52
C SER A 57 -7.23 -8.46 6.54
N GLU A 58 -7.18 -9.24 5.45
CA GLU A 58 -6.24 -10.34 5.31
C GLU A 58 -4.79 -9.84 5.29
N LEU A 59 -4.54 -8.72 4.65
CA LEU A 59 -3.21 -8.10 4.59
C LEU A 59 -2.80 -7.56 5.97
N TRP A 60 -3.72 -6.96 6.69
CA TRP A 60 -3.49 -6.53 8.07
C TRP A 60 -3.03 -7.69 8.94
N ASP A 61 -3.70 -8.82 8.80
CA ASP A 61 -3.40 -10.03 9.54
C ASP A 61 -2.01 -10.56 9.16
N ALA A 62 -1.69 -10.56 7.88
CA ALA A 62 -0.40 -11.02 7.38
C ALA A 62 0.78 -10.15 7.84
N LEU A 63 0.51 -8.89 8.17
CA LEU A 63 1.52 -7.93 8.63
C LEU A 63 1.44 -7.63 10.12
N ARG A 64 0.69 -8.45 10.87
CA ARG A 64 0.44 -8.20 12.28
C ARG A 64 1.70 -8.07 13.13
N ASP A 65 2.73 -8.86 12.82
CA ASP A 65 3.98 -8.86 13.57
C ASP A 65 4.96 -7.77 13.16
N VAL A 66 4.62 -6.98 12.16
CA VAL A 66 5.38 -5.77 11.82
C VAL A 66 4.97 -4.70 12.83
N ASP A 67 5.89 -4.38 13.74
CA ASP A 67 5.61 -3.53 14.90
C ASP A 67 5.66 -2.04 14.53
N LEU A 68 4.75 -1.64 13.65
CA LEU A 68 4.57 -0.25 13.23
C LEU A 68 3.09 0.00 12.98
N PRO A 69 2.58 1.18 13.36
CA PRO A 69 1.24 1.57 12.94
C PRO A 69 1.19 1.58 11.42
N LYS A 70 0.14 1.01 10.86
CA LYS A 70 0.02 0.91 9.41
C LYS A 70 -1.42 1.08 8.97
N ASP A 71 -1.57 1.59 7.75
CA ASP A 71 -2.85 1.72 7.08
C ASP A 71 -2.72 1.10 5.70
N ILE A 72 -3.64 0.20 5.35
CA ILE A 72 -3.57 -0.55 4.11
C ILE A 72 -4.84 -0.32 3.33
N ILE A 73 -4.69 0.18 2.11
CA ILE A 73 -5.80 0.26 1.17
C ILE A 73 -5.54 -0.68 -0.01
N VAL A 74 -6.61 -1.27 -0.50
CA VAL A 74 -6.57 -2.23 -1.60
C VAL A 74 -7.51 -1.72 -2.68
N ALA A 75 -7.07 -1.79 -3.93
CA ALA A 75 -7.89 -1.43 -5.06
C ALA A 75 -7.58 -2.33 -6.24
N SER A 76 -8.56 -2.52 -7.12
CA SER A 76 -8.31 -3.13 -8.41
C SER A 76 -7.56 -2.15 -9.31
N LYS A 77 -6.86 -2.68 -10.30
CA LYS A 77 -6.19 -1.83 -11.28
C LYS A 77 -7.19 -0.92 -12.00
N GLU A 78 -8.39 -1.43 -12.30
CA GLU A 78 -9.46 -0.66 -12.93
C GLU A 78 -9.89 0.50 -12.05
N GLU A 79 -10.13 0.25 -10.76
CA GLU A 79 -10.50 1.27 -9.80
C GLU A 79 -9.41 2.32 -9.65
N PHE A 80 -8.17 1.89 -9.51
CA PHE A 80 -7.02 2.78 -9.38
C PHE A 80 -6.88 3.67 -10.62
N ASP A 81 -6.94 3.09 -11.82
CA ASP A 81 -6.80 3.82 -13.07
C ASP A 81 -7.94 4.83 -13.28
N PHE A 82 -9.13 4.49 -12.81
CA PHE A 82 -10.29 5.38 -12.92
C PHE A 82 -10.13 6.61 -12.01
N TYR A 83 -9.78 6.40 -10.74
CA TYR A 83 -9.75 7.47 -9.76
C TYR A 83 -8.43 8.26 -9.70
N LYS A 84 -7.35 7.74 -10.26
CA LYS A 84 -6.04 8.41 -10.17
C LYS A 84 -5.99 9.74 -10.92
N VAL A 85 -6.94 9.99 -11.81
CA VAL A 85 -7.05 11.26 -12.56
C VAL A 85 -8.01 12.24 -11.90
N GLU A 86 -8.72 11.82 -10.86
CA GLU A 86 -9.72 12.63 -10.17
C GLU A 86 -9.06 13.55 -9.16
N ALA A 87 -9.32 14.85 -9.24
CA ALA A 87 -8.82 15.82 -8.26
C ALA A 87 -9.36 15.49 -6.87
N GLY A 88 -8.47 15.49 -5.87
CA GLY A 88 -8.84 15.16 -4.49
C GLY A 88 -8.87 13.67 -4.17
N SER A 89 -8.68 12.81 -5.15
CA SER A 89 -8.62 11.36 -4.92
C SER A 89 -7.29 10.98 -4.25
N VAL A 90 -7.35 10.05 -3.28
CA VAL A 90 -6.14 9.48 -2.68
C VAL A 90 -5.30 8.76 -3.75
N PHE A 91 -5.95 8.13 -4.73
CA PHE A 91 -5.25 7.42 -5.79
C PHE A 91 -4.45 8.35 -6.69
N ARG A 92 -4.92 9.58 -6.89
CA ARG A 92 -4.16 10.59 -7.62
C ARG A 92 -2.86 10.93 -6.89
N THR A 93 -2.95 11.16 -5.58
CA THR A 93 -1.77 11.43 -4.76
C THR A 93 -0.80 10.25 -4.78
N ILE A 94 -1.30 9.04 -4.67
CA ILE A 94 -0.48 7.82 -4.73
C ILE A 94 0.23 7.71 -6.08
N ALA A 95 -0.50 7.93 -7.18
CA ALA A 95 0.07 7.84 -8.53
C ALA A 95 1.15 8.87 -8.77
N GLN A 96 0.98 10.09 -8.23
CA GLN A 96 1.91 11.19 -8.45
C GLN A 96 3.10 11.18 -7.51
N LYS A 97 2.91 10.81 -6.26
CA LYS A 97 3.91 10.97 -5.20
C LYS A 97 4.29 9.68 -4.49
N GLY A 98 3.55 8.62 -4.68
CA GLY A 98 3.83 7.35 -4.03
C GLY A 98 5.15 6.74 -4.49
N ILE A 99 5.77 5.98 -3.60
CA ILE A 99 6.99 5.24 -3.89
C ILE A 99 6.60 3.81 -4.21
N ILE A 100 7.00 3.32 -5.37
CA ILE A 100 6.70 1.94 -5.77
C ILE A 100 7.64 0.99 -5.04
N LEU A 101 7.09 0.10 -4.24
CA LEU A 101 7.84 -0.94 -3.55
C LEU A 101 7.90 -2.23 -4.34
N ASN A 102 6.90 -2.49 -5.16
CA ASN A 102 6.83 -3.70 -6.00
C ASN A 102 5.98 -3.41 -7.23
N VAL A 103 6.39 -3.96 -8.37
CA VAL A 103 5.67 -3.82 -9.63
C VAL A 103 5.07 -5.17 -10.00
N ALA A 104 3.80 -5.14 -10.40
CA ALA A 104 3.09 -6.35 -10.85
C ALA A 104 3.70 -6.93 -12.13
#